data_e9aa20a96365f5c77ab8b172f079b0fe
#
_entry.id   e9aa20a96365f5c77ab8b172f079b0fe
#
_cell.length_a   1.000
_cell.length_b   1.000
_cell.length_c   1.000
_cell.angle_alpha   90.00
_cell.angle_beta   90.00
_cell.angle_gamma   90.00
#
_symmetry.space_group_name_H-M   'P 1'
#
loop_
_entity.id
_entity.type
_entity.pdbx_description
1 polymer ?
#
loop_
_entity_poly.entity_id
_entity_poly.type
_entity_poly.pdbx_seq_one_letter_code
_entity_poly.pdbx_strand_id
1 'polypeptide(L)'
;MIHSMTGFARRETSGPWGQLTCEVRSVNHRYLEPGFRLPEELRGLEGELRQTLPKLLRRGKVDCTVHLRVTRGAERELQVDEATLARLLTRVGDIADRIPGIPLGRGVQVNPIDVLRWPGVLQDSAPDNDALTAAARALFTDSVRELVAMRAREGERLRDLVLQRCEALVGLIGSARAQLPELRDRARQRLQTRLAELGATVEATRFEQEVALLLQRADVDEELDRLDAHLAEIRRVLDGEEAGGRRLDFLMQELHREANTFSSKSQELDSTRLAVDMKVLIEQLREQVQNIE
;
A
#
# COMPACT_ATOMS: atom_id res chain seq x y z
N MET A 1 1.12 7.52 -16.43
CA MET A 1 1.93 7.71 -15.18
C MET A 1 1.71 6.55 -14.24
N ILE A 2 2.78 6.02 -13.67
CA ILE A 2 2.76 4.91 -12.71
C ILE A 2 2.51 5.45 -11.30
N HIS A 3 1.64 4.77 -10.56
CA HIS A 3 1.34 5.11 -9.17
C HIS A 3 1.66 3.92 -8.27
N SER A 4 2.16 4.19 -7.05
CA SER A 4 2.25 3.16 -6.02
C SER A 4 0.85 2.87 -5.46
N MET A 5 0.55 1.62 -5.14
CA MET A 5 -0.69 1.27 -4.42
C MET A 5 -0.62 1.55 -2.92
N THR A 6 0.57 1.81 -2.37
CA THR A 6 0.77 2.11 -0.96
C THR A 6 1.01 3.59 -0.75
N GLY A 7 0.47 4.14 0.34
CA GLY A 7 0.67 5.53 0.70
C GLY A 7 -0.02 5.89 2.02
N PHE A 8 0.35 7.05 2.56
CA PHE A 8 -0.22 7.61 3.77
C PHE A 8 -0.28 9.13 3.65
N ALA A 9 -1.40 9.71 4.07
CA ALA A 9 -1.54 11.15 4.19
C ALA A 9 -2.24 11.48 5.50
N ARG A 10 -1.82 12.57 6.13
CA ARG A 10 -2.42 13.10 7.35
C ARG A 10 -2.55 14.61 7.23
N ARG A 11 -3.75 15.10 7.47
CA ARG A 11 -4.04 16.53 7.51
C ARG A 11 -4.85 16.90 8.73
N GLU A 12 -4.69 18.15 9.14
CA GLU A 12 -5.37 18.70 10.29
C GLU A 12 -5.99 20.06 9.92
N THR A 13 -7.12 20.35 10.53
CA THR A 13 -7.76 21.66 10.48
C THR A 13 -8.36 21.98 11.83
N SER A 14 -8.45 23.26 12.16
CA SER A 14 -9.00 23.75 13.43
C SER A 14 -10.12 24.73 13.15
N GLY A 15 -11.11 24.75 14.03
CA GLY A 15 -12.26 25.65 13.93
C GLY A 15 -12.96 25.81 15.30
N PRO A 16 -14.14 26.43 15.30
CA PRO A 16 -14.92 26.61 16.55
C PRO A 16 -15.29 25.29 17.25
N TRP A 17 -15.32 24.17 16.50
CA TRP A 17 -15.56 22.83 17.00
C TRP A 17 -14.34 22.17 17.68
N GLY A 18 -13.13 22.75 17.52
CA GLY A 18 -11.88 22.21 18.00
C GLY A 18 -10.93 21.85 16.86
N GLN A 19 -10.27 20.69 16.92
CA GLN A 19 -9.31 20.19 15.93
C GLN A 19 -9.84 18.92 15.28
N LEU A 20 -9.85 18.92 13.94
CA LEU A 20 -10.10 17.73 13.10
C LEU A 20 -8.76 17.24 12.54
N THR A 21 -8.53 15.94 12.65
CA THR A 21 -7.41 15.25 12.00
C THR A 21 -7.97 14.17 11.09
N CYS A 22 -7.55 14.14 9.84
CA CYS A 22 -7.89 13.10 8.87
C CYS A 22 -6.61 12.33 8.48
N GLU A 23 -6.61 11.04 8.70
CA GLU A 23 -5.56 10.12 8.28
C GLU A 23 -6.12 9.18 7.23
N VAL A 24 -5.43 9.11 6.09
CA VAL A 24 -5.81 8.22 4.98
C VAL A 24 -4.63 7.34 4.65
N ARG A 25 -4.83 6.03 4.71
CA ARG A 25 -3.82 5.01 4.40
C ARG A 25 -4.30 4.13 3.27
N SER A 26 -3.45 3.91 2.27
CA SER A 26 -3.68 2.97 1.18
C SER A 26 -2.70 1.81 1.25
N VAL A 27 -3.19 0.59 1.03
CA VAL A 27 -2.37 -0.62 0.86
C VAL A 27 -2.78 -1.35 -0.42
N ASN A 28 -1.87 -2.19 -0.93
CA ASN A 28 -2.14 -2.97 -2.13
C ASN A 28 -3.39 -3.85 -1.97
N HIS A 29 -4.34 -3.68 -2.88
CA HIS A 29 -5.53 -4.52 -2.99
C HIS A 29 -6.06 -4.55 -4.43
N ARG A 30 -6.65 -5.68 -4.82
CA ARG A 30 -7.14 -5.90 -6.19
C ARG A 30 -8.24 -4.92 -6.61
N TYR A 31 -9.11 -4.54 -5.67
CA TYR A 31 -10.24 -3.63 -5.87
C TYR A 31 -10.10 -2.42 -4.95
N LEU A 32 -10.89 -1.38 -5.18
CA LEU A 32 -11.02 -0.27 -4.23
C LEU A 32 -11.91 -0.73 -3.07
N GLU A 33 -11.32 -0.85 -1.88
CA GLU A 33 -12.01 -1.23 -0.64
C GLU A 33 -11.90 -0.10 0.37
N PRO A 34 -12.94 0.75 0.51
CA PRO A 34 -12.91 1.86 1.46
C PRO A 34 -13.34 1.42 2.86
N GLY A 35 -12.52 1.71 3.86
CA GLY A 35 -12.83 1.63 5.28
C GLY A 35 -12.90 3.01 5.90
N PHE A 36 -13.95 3.33 6.67
CA PHE A 36 -14.10 4.61 7.34
C PHE A 36 -14.23 4.41 8.85
N ARG A 37 -13.52 5.24 9.61
CA ARG A 37 -13.66 5.39 11.05
C ARG A 37 -13.89 6.86 11.34
N LEU A 38 -15.15 7.19 11.64
CA LEU A 38 -15.59 8.56 11.86
C LEU A 38 -16.11 8.70 13.30
N PRO A 39 -15.90 9.86 13.93
CA PRO A 39 -16.56 10.18 15.20
C PRO A 39 -18.08 10.27 15.00
N GLU A 40 -18.83 10.17 16.09
CA GLU A 40 -20.30 10.09 16.10
C GLU A 40 -20.95 11.25 15.33
N GLU A 41 -20.41 12.46 15.53
CA GLU A 41 -20.91 13.71 14.95
C GLU A 41 -20.79 13.72 13.41
N LEU A 42 -19.90 12.91 12.85
CA LEU A 42 -19.61 12.86 11.41
C LEU A 42 -20.10 11.55 10.74
N ARG A 43 -20.76 10.66 11.46
CA ARG A 43 -21.26 9.38 10.90
C ARG A 43 -22.16 9.57 9.68
N GLY A 44 -22.99 10.60 9.69
CA GLY A 44 -23.87 10.90 8.55
C GLY A 44 -23.13 11.20 7.25
N LEU A 45 -21.82 11.58 7.33
CA LEU A 45 -21.01 11.91 6.18
C LEU A 45 -20.42 10.67 5.46
N GLU A 46 -20.39 9.50 6.09
CA GLU A 46 -19.75 8.30 5.54
C GLU A 46 -20.21 7.94 4.13
N GLY A 47 -21.52 8.00 3.89
CA GLY A 47 -22.11 7.66 2.59
C GLY A 47 -21.60 8.57 1.45
N GLU A 48 -21.44 9.85 1.73
CA GLU A 48 -20.90 10.83 0.77
C GLU A 48 -19.41 10.63 0.52
N LEU A 49 -18.63 10.42 1.58
CA LEU A 49 -17.18 10.16 1.47
C LEU A 49 -16.92 8.87 0.67
N ARG A 50 -17.74 7.84 0.89
CA ARG A 50 -17.68 6.56 0.15
C ARG A 50 -17.97 6.74 -1.34
N GLN A 51 -18.85 7.68 -1.71
CA GLN A 51 -19.11 8.01 -3.12
C GLN A 51 -18.05 8.91 -3.75
N THR A 52 -17.32 9.67 -2.95
CA THR A 52 -16.29 10.61 -3.41
C THR A 52 -14.97 9.89 -3.70
N LEU A 53 -14.61 8.90 -2.88
CA LEU A 53 -13.32 8.19 -2.99
C LEU A 53 -13.07 7.55 -4.37
N PRO A 54 -14.04 6.87 -5.01
CA PRO A 54 -13.83 6.26 -6.35
C PRO A 54 -13.55 7.26 -7.47
N LYS A 55 -13.89 8.53 -7.27
CA LYS A 55 -13.57 9.60 -8.23
C LYS A 55 -12.09 10.00 -8.22
N LEU A 56 -11.39 9.70 -7.12
CA LEU A 56 -10.00 10.08 -6.87
C LEU A 56 -9.03 8.90 -6.90
N LEU A 57 -9.51 7.69 -6.58
CA LEU A 57 -8.70 6.46 -6.50
C LEU A 57 -9.43 5.30 -7.19
N ARG A 58 -8.70 4.48 -7.94
CA ARG A 58 -9.26 3.35 -8.70
C ARG A 58 -9.10 2.01 -7.99
N ARG A 59 -8.01 1.82 -7.24
CA ARG A 59 -7.63 0.56 -6.58
C ARG A 59 -6.97 0.81 -5.22
N GLY A 60 -6.92 -0.26 -4.42
CA GLY A 60 -6.28 -0.28 -3.11
C GLY A 60 -7.30 -0.41 -1.98
N LYS A 61 -6.88 -0.99 -0.87
CA LYS A 61 -7.62 -0.90 0.39
C LYS A 61 -7.26 0.42 1.05
N VAL A 62 -8.26 1.27 1.23
CA VAL A 62 -8.10 2.65 1.75
C VAL A 62 -8.80 2.78 3.08
N ASP A 63 -8.03 2.89 4.15
CA ASP A 63 -8.53 3.16 5.49
C ASP A 63 -8.45 4.66 5.76
N CYS A 64 -9.60 5.27 6.02
CA CYS A 64 -9.74 6.66 6.39
C CYS A 64 -10.20 6.77 7.86
N THR A 65 -9.41 7.43 8.68
CA THR A 65 -9.73 7.68 10.09
C THR A 65 -9.81 9.18 10.33
N VAL A 66 -10.96 9.64 10.82
CA VAL A 66 -11.14 11.04 11.21
C VAL A 66 -11.27 11.11 12.73
N HIS A 67 -10.48 11.97 13.34
CA HIS A 67 -10.51 12.25 14.77
C HIS A 67 -10.97 13.69 14.98
N LEU A 68 -11.96 13.86 15.85
CA LEU A 68 -12.38 15.16 16.36
C LEU A 68 -11.89 15.31 17.80
N ARG A 69 -11.03 16.30 18.04
CA ARG A 69 -10.64 16.73 19.37
C ARG A 69 -11.39 18.01 19.69
N VAL A 70 -12.45 17.90 20.43
CA VAL A 70 -13.19 19.08 20.90
C VAL A 70 -12.29 19.83 21.86
N THR A 71 -11.88 21.04 21.49
CA THR A 71 -11.17 21.93 22.41
C THR A 71 -12.24 22.53 23.33
N ARG A 72 -12.27 22.10 24.58
CA ARG A 72 -13.00 22.81 25.61
C ARG A 72 -12.28 24.14 25.83
N GLY A 73 -12.57 25.11 24.97
CA GLY A 73 -11.98 26.45 25.08
C GLY A 73 -12.44 27.12 26.35
N ALA A 74 -11.54 27.82 27.01
CA ALA A 74 -11.83 28.66 28.15
C ALA A 74 -12.80 29.81 27.85
N GLU A 75 -13.23 29.99 26.62
CA GLU A 75 -14.12 31.04 26.11
C GLU A 75 -15.57 30.56 25.84
N ARG A 76 -15.91 29.27 26.06
CA ARG A 76 -17.31 28.91 25.99
C ARG A 76 -18.04 29.45 27.20
N GLU A 77 -18.91 30.43 26.97
CA GLU A 77 -19.88 30.85 27.99
C GLU A 77 -20.64 29.62 28.49
N LEU A 78 -20.63 29.43 29.78
CA LEU A 78 -21.42 28.39 30.42
C LEU A 78 -22.90 28.74 30.22
N GLN A 79 -23.53 28.11 29.23
CA GLN A 79 -24.95 28.28 29.00
C GLN A 79 -25.72 27.38 29.98
N VAL A 80 -26.52 28.03 30.81
CA VAL A 80 -27.37 27.35 31.77
C VAL A 80 -28.78 27.20 31.18
N ASP A 81 -29.32 25.98 31.20
CA ASP A 81 -30.74 25.75 30.90
C ASP A 81 -31.59 26.21 32.06
N GLU A 82 -32.07 27.45 31.94
CA GLU A 82 -32.90 28.09 32.97
C GLU A 82 -34.16 27.28 33.31
N ALA A 83 -34.76 26.58 32.34
CA ALA A 83 -35.95 25.78 32.55
C ALA A 83 -35.64 24.52 33.37
N THR A 84 -34.52 23.85 33.09
CA THR A 84 -34.08 22.68 33.86
C THR A 84 -33.59 23.11 35.24
N LEU A 85 -32.86 24.23 35.35
CA LEU A 85 -32.45 24.80 36.63
C LEU A 85 -33.64 25.12 37.53
N ALA A 86 -34.65 25.82 37.00
CA ALA A 86 -35.86 26.16 37.75
C ALA A 86 -36.61 24.88 38.24
N ARG A 87 -36.75 23.88 37.37
CA ARG A 87 -37.39 22.58 37.75
C ARG A 87 -36.59 21.87 38.84
N LEU A 88 -35.25 21.85 38.73
CA LEU A 88 -34.39 21.22 39.72
C LEU A 88 -34.53 21.92 41.09
N LEU A 89 -34.43 23.26 41.11
CA LEU A 89 -34.52 24.04 42.35
C LEU A 89 -35.88 23.88 43.02
N THR A 90 -36.98 23.85 42.25
CA THR A 90 -38.34 23.55 42.78
C THR A 90 -38.40 22.17 43.44
N ARG A 91 -37.82 21.15 42.81
CA ARG A 91 -37.79 19.79 43.37
C ARG A 91 -36.90 19.67 44.61
N VAL A 92 -35.81 20.36 44.64
CA VAL A 92 -34.95 20.45 45.84
C VAL A 92 -35.72 21.08 46.99
N GLY A 93 -36.49 22.15 46.72
CA GLY A 93 -37.41 22.76 47.71
C GLY A 93 -38.44 21.79 48.22
N ASP A 94 -39.18 21.10 47.27
CA ASP A 94 -40.22 20.10 47.63
C ASP A 94 -39.64 18.96 48.50
N ILE A 95 -38.41 18.57 48.30
CA ILE A 95 -37.71 17.52 49.08
C ILE A 95 -37.36 18.06 50.47
N ALA A 96 -36.80 19.29 50.52
CA ALA A 96 -36.43 19.92 51.76
C ALA A 96 -37.64 20.09 52.73
N ASP A 97 -38.81 20.40 52.15
CA ASP A 97 -40.08 20.54 52.94
C ASP A 97 -40.60 19.19 53.49
N ARG A 98 -40.20 18.07 52.91
CA ARG A 98 -40.61 16.75 53.34
C ARG A 98 -39.70 16.08 54.35
N ILE A 99 -38.53 16.62 54.63
CA ILE A 99 -37.55 16.07 55.58
C ILE A 99 -37.90 16.58 56.98
N PRO A 100 -38.35 15.72 57.91
CA PRO A 100 -38.72 16.13 59.26
C PRO A 100 -37.47 16.65 60.00
N GLY A 101 -37.57 17.87 60.59
CA GLY A 101 -36.49 18.46 61.42
C GLY A 101 -35.51 19.40 60.69
N ILE A 102 -35.70 19.66 59.41
CA ILE A 102 -35.00 20.74 58.72
C ILE A 102 -35.95 21.94 58.60
N PRO A 103 -35.78 23.01 59.39
CA PRO A 103 -36.60 24.20 59.26
C PRO A 103 -36.40 24.87 57.90
N LEU A 104 -37.49 25.18 57.21
CA LEU A 104 -37.44 26.10 56.05
C LEU A 104 -36.71 27.36 56.41
N GLY A 105 -35.55 27.61 55.78
CA GLY A 105 -34.76 28.80 55.92
C GLY A 105 -33.38 28.64 56.63
N ARG A 106 -33.07 27.50 57.25
CA ARG A 106 -31.77 27.32 57.96
C ARG A 106 -31.04 25.98 57.73
N GLY A 107 -31.34 25.19 56.75
CA GLY A 107 -30.74 23.85 56.75
C GLY A 107 -30.31 23.21 55.45
N VAL A 108 -30.89 23.55 54.31
CA VAL A 108 -30.46 22.97 53.03
C VAL A 108 -29.56 24.00 52.31
N GLN A 109 -28.26 23.87 52.47
CA GLN A 109 -27.32 24.60 51.61
C GLN A 109 -27.18 23.85 50.30
N VAL A 110 -27.74 24.39 49.23
CA VAL A 110 -27.54 23.89 47.88
C VAL A 110 -26.20 24.45 47.38
N ASN A 111 -25.26 23.59 47.13
CA ASN A 111 -23.98 24.00 46.53
C ASN A 111 -24.21 24.37 45.07
N PRO A 112 -23.95 25.59 44.60
CA PRO A 112 -24.16 25.99 43.24
C PRO A 112 -23.36 25.15 42.24
N ILE A 113 -22.18 24.63 42.61
CA ILE A 113 -21.35 23.78 41.77
C ILE A 113 -22.02 22.44 41.55
N ASP A 114 -22.69 21.86 42.54
CA ASP A 114 -23.39 20.59 42.40
C ASP A 114 -24.64 20.74 41.52
N VAL A 115 -25.30 21.90 41.59
CA VAL A 115 -26.43 22.26 40.71
C VAL A 115 -25.93 22.36 39.24
N LEU A 116 -24.83 23.04 39.00
CA LEU A 116 -24.22 23.18 37.67
C LEU A 116 -23.76 21.80 37.08
N ARG A 117 -23.37 20.86 37.94
CA ARG A 117 -22.98 19.51 37.54
C ARG A 117 -24.18 18.59 37.25
N TRP A 118 -25.39 19.03 37.60
CA TRP A 118 -26.60 18.21 37.38
C TRP A 118 -26.82 18.03 35.87
N PRO A 119 -27.10 16.79 35.41
CA PRO A 119 -27.29 16.52 33.99
C PRO A 119 -28.41 17.41 33.39
N GLY A 120 -28.06 18.14 32.32
CA GLY A 120 -28.98 19.01 31.61
C GLY A 120 -29.09 20.43 32.13
N VAL A 121 -28.42 20.82 33.26
CA VAL A 121 -28.36 22.21 33.74
C VAL A 121 -27.32 23.01 32.94
N LEU A 122 -26.16 22.46 32.70
CA LEU A 122 -25.23 23.03 31.75
C LEU A 122 -25.51 22.47 30.35
N GLN A 123 -25.80 23.36 29.43
CA GLN A 123 -25.90 23.02 28.04
C GLN A 123 -24.51 23.06 27.43
N ASP A 124 -23.99 21.93 27.00
CA ASP A 124 -22.90 21.92 26.04
C ASP A 124 -23.49 22.49 24.74
N SER A 125 -23.09 23.68 24.34
CA SER A 125 -23.44 24.21 23.02
C SER A 125 -22.92 23.20 21.99
N ALA A 126 -23.86 22.48 21.33
CA ALA A 126 -23.48 21.57 20.28
C ALA A 126 -22.66 22.35 19.23
N PRO A 127 -21.55 21.78 18.74
CA PRO A 127 -20.79 22.42 17.67
C PRO A 127 -21.73 22.65 16.48
N ASP A 128 -21.52 23.73 15.74
CA ASP A 128 -22.22 23.95 14.47
C ASP A 128 -21.92 22.75 13.55
N ASN A 129 -22.88 21.83 13.48
CA ASN A 129 -22.76 20.58 12.75
C ASN A 129 -22.56 20.82 11.25
N ASP A 130 -23.10 21.89 10.69
CA ASP A 130 -23.00 22.18 9.27
C ASP A 130 -21.56 22.65 8.93
N ALA A 131 -21.02 23.56 9.74
CA ALA A 131 -19.64 24.01 9.58
C ALA A 131 -18.63 22.89 9.82
N LEU A 132 -18.87 22.03 10.83
CA LEU A 132 -18.03 20.86 11.13
C LEU A 132 -18.05 19.86 9.95
N THR A 133 -19.24 19.57 9.42
CA THR A 133 -19.41 18.64 8.28
C THR A 133 -18.75 19.18 7.02
N ALA A 134 -18.89 20.47 6.74
CA ALA A 134 -18.23 21.12 5.60
C ALA A 134 -16.70 21.06 5.72
N ALA A 135 -16.16 21.33 6.91
CA ALA A 135 -14.72 21.24 7.18
C ALA A 135 -14.19 19.81 7.06
N ALA A 136 -14.93 18.81 7.58
CA ALA A 136 -14.55 17.41 7.46
C ALA A 136 -14.53 16.92 6.01
N ARG A 137 -15.50 17.35 5.19
CA ARG A 137 -15.54 17.07 3.75
C ARG A 137 -14.33 17.65 3.01
N ALA A 138 -14.01 18.90 3.26
CA ALA A 138 -12.86 19.57 2.66
C ALA A 138 -11.55 18.89 3.09
N LEU A 139 -11.38 18.63 4.38
CA LEU A 139 -10.21 17.98 4.95
C LEU A 139 -9.99 16.57 4.37
N PHE A 140 -11.06 15.76 4.24
CA PHE A 140 -11.00 14.47 3.59
C PHE A 140 -10.55 14.56 2.14
N THR A 141 -11.16 15.46 1.36
CA THR A 141 -10.83 15.64 -0.05
C THR A 141 -9.36 16.01 -0.23
N ASP A 142 -8.86 16.92 0.59
CA ASP A 142 -7.46 17.36 0.55
C ASP A 142 -6.50 16.27 1.02
N SER A 143 -6.89 15.47 2.03
CA SER A 143 -6.10 14.32 2.48
C SER A 143 -5.98 13.24 1.40
N VAL A 144 -7.07 12.96 0.67
CA VAL A 144 -7.04 12.00 -0.44
C VAL A 144 -6.21 12.53 -1.61
N ARG A 145 -6.30 13.83 -1.95
CA ARG A 145 -5.45 14.46 -2.97
C ARG A 145 -3.96 14.36 -2.62
N GLU A 146 -3.62 14.58 -1.37
CA GLU A 146 -2.25 14.44 -0.89
C GLU A 146 -1.77 12.98 -0.96
N LEU A 147 -2.63 12.01 -0.60
CA LEU A 147 -2.36 10.59 -0.79
C LEU A 147 -2.08 10.26 -2.26
N VAL A 148 -2.90 10.77 -3.21
CA VAL A 148 -2.70 10.56 -4.65
C VAL A 148 -1.35 11.13 -5.10
N ALA A 149 -1.02 12.35 -4.67
CA ALA A 149 0.27 12.97 -4.98
C ALA A 149 1.46 12.20 -4.40
N MET A 150 1.33 11.66 -3.19
CA MET A 150 2.35 10.79 -2.58
C MET A 150 2.52 9.49 -3.37
N ARG A 151 1.41 8.84 -3.76
CA ARG A 151 1.42 7.61 -4.57
C ARG A 151 2.06 7.83 -5.93
N ALA A 152 1.87 8.99 -6.55
CA ALA A 152 2.52 9.35 -7.80
C ALA A 152 4.05 9.46 -7.64
N ARG A 153 4.52 10.21 -6.64
CA ARG A 153 5.97 10.33 -6.35
C ARG A 153 6.62 8.97 -6.03
N GLU A 154 5.92 8.14 -5.27
CA GLU A 154 6.42 6.79 -4.95
C GLU A 154 6.40 5.89 -6.18
N GLY A 155 5.41 6.04 -7.08
CA GLY A 155 5.35 5.35 -8.36
C GLY A 155 6.54 5.67 -9.26
N GLU A 156 6.99 6.93 -9.31
CA GLU A 156 8.20 7.33 -10.04
C GLU A 156 9.46 6.64 -9.49
N ARG A 157 9.61 6.58 -8.16
CA ARG A 157 10.72 5.87 -7.53
C ARG A 157 10.71 4.36 -7.84
N LEU A 158 9.53 3.74 -7.79
CA LEU A 158 9.38 2.34 -8.14
C LEU A 158 9.75 2.09 -9.61
N ARG A 159 9.34 2.98 -10.52
CA ARG A 159 9.72 2.93 -11.94
C ARG A 159 11.24 2.91 -12.10
N ASP A 160 11.94 3.85 -11.46
CA ASP A 160 13.40 3.96 -11.55
C ASP A 160 14.09 2.71 -11.00
N LEU A 161 13.60 2.15 -9.87
CA LEU A 161 14.11 0.90 -9.30
C LEU A 161 13.88 -0.30 -10.22
N VAL A 162 12.74 -0.39 -10.89
CA VAL A 162 12.45 -1.45 -11.86
C VAL A 162 13.37 -1.33 -13.05
N LEU A 163 13.55 -0.12 -13.60
CA LEU A 163 14.47 0.13 -14.73
C LEU A 163 15.91 -0.25 -14.39
N GLN A 164 16.40 0.14 -13.21
CA GLN A 164 17.74 -0.23 -12.74
C GLN A 164 17.95 -1.74 -12.68
N ARG A 165 16.94 -2.50 -12.19
CA ARG A 165 17.01 -3.95 -12.14
C ARG A 165 16.92 -4.60 -13.52
N CYS A 166 16.13 -4.02 -14.43
CA CYS A 166 16.11 -4.45 -15.84
C CYS A 166 17.49 -4.29 -16.49
N GLU A 167 18.20 -3.18 -16.23
CA GLU A 167 19.57 -2.98 -16.74
C GLU A 167 20.55 -4.00 -16.16
N ALA A 168 20.46 -4.28 -14.86
CA ALA A 168 21.29 -5.31 -14.24
C ALA A 168 21.03 -6.69 -14.86
N LEU A 169 19.78 -7.03 -15.15
CA LEU A 169 19.42 -8.31 -15.78
C LEU A 169 19.93 -8.38 -17.23
N VAL A 170 19.86 -7.29 -18.00
CA VAL A 170 20.48 -7.21 -19.34
C VAL A 170 22.00 -7.46 -19.26
N GLY A 171 22.67 -6.91 -18.24
CA GLY A 171 24.09 -7.18 -17.99
C GLY A 171 24.40 -8.66 -17.73
N LEU A 172 23.55 -9.36 -16.96
CA LEU A 172 23.68 -10.81 -16.72
C LEU A 172 23.43 -11.63 -17.99
N ILE A 173 22.43 -11.25 -18.80
CA ILE A 173 22.15 -11.87 -20.10
C ILE A 173 23.35 -11.74 -21.03
N GLY A 174 23.94 -10.52 -21.12
CA GLY A 174 25.15 -10.28 -21.89
C GLY A 174 26.34 -11.13 -21.41
N SER A 175 26.52 -11.23 -20.09
CA SER A 175 27.56 -12.08 -19.48
C SER A 175 27.35 -13.58 -19.79
N ALA A 176 26.08 -14.03 -19.75
CA ALA A 176 25.74 -15.41 -20.13
C ALA A 176 26.10 -15.69 -21.59
N ARG A 177 25.71 -14.82 -22.53
CA ARG A 177 26.06 -14.95 -23.96
C ARG A 177 27.55 -14.98 -24.19
N ALA A 178 28.33 -14.12 -23.52
CA ALA A 178 29.77 -14.08 -23.64
C ALA A 178 30.46 -15.37 -23.17
N GLN A 179 29.88 -16.07 -22.20
CA GLN A 179 30.44 -17.30 -21.63
C GLN A 179 30.02 -18.56 -22.41
N LEU A 180 28.95 -18.53 -23.20
CA LEU A 180 28.44 -19.71 -23.92
C LEU A 180 29.46 -20.43 -24.77
N PRO A 181 30.31 -19.79 -25.59
CA PRO A 181 31.32 -20.48 -26.40
C PRO A 181 32.25 -21.31 -25.53
N GLU A 182 32.81 -20.73 -24.47
CA GLU A 182 33.73 -21.43 -23.56
C GLU A 182 33.06 -22.58 -22.82
N LEU A 183 31.79 -22.40 -22.40
CA LEU A 183 31.01 -23.44 -21.73
C LEU A 183 30.73 -24.62 -22.68
N ARG A 184 30.44 -24.35 -23.96
CA ARG A 184 30.27 -25.38 -25.00
C ARG A 184 31.57 -26.17 -25.23
N ASP A 185 32.73 -25.48 -25.29
CA ASP A 185 34.03 -26.11 -25.42
C ASP A 185 34.36 -27.00 -24.21
N ARG A 186 34.12 -26.50 -23.01
CA ARG A 186 34.31 -27.27 -21.76
C ARG A 186 33.43 -28.53 -21.71
N ALA A 187 32.15 -28.43 -22.13
CA ALA A 187 31.26 -29.57 -22.19
C ALA A 187 31.77 -30.64 -23.19
N ARG A 188 32.25 -30.21 -24.35
CA ARG A 188 32.89 -31.10 -25.34
C ARG A 188 34.10 -31.79 -24.75
N GLN A 189 35.02 -31.04 -24.12
CA GLN A 189 36.24 -31.59 -23.51
C GLN A 189 35.92 -32.61 -22.40
N ARG A 190 34.92 -32.33 -21.55
CA ARG A 190 34.48 -33.27 -20.50
C ARG A 190 33.99 -34.60 -21.10
N LEU A 191 33.16 -34.53 -22.16
CA LEU A 191 32.68 -35.74 -22.83
C LEU A 191 33.85 -36.55 -23.39
N GLN A 192 34.82 -35.87 -24.01
CA GLN A 192 36.04 -36.51 -24.56
C GLN A 192 36.89 -37.18 -23.46
N THR A 193 37.12 -36.51 -22.33
CA THR A 193 37.85 -37.06 -21.18
C THR A 193 37.15 -38.27 -20.60
N ARG A 194 35.85 -38.20 -20.43
CA ARG A 194 35.05 -39.30 -19.88
C ARG A 194 35.05 -40.54 -20.79
N LEU A 195 35.05 -40.37 -22.09
CA LEU A 195 35.19 -41.47 -23.04
C LEU A 195 36.58 -42.10 -22.98
N ALA A 196 37.64 -41.29 -22.85
CA ALA A 196 39.01 -41.78 -22.70
C ALA A 196 39.21 -42.57 -21.41
N GLU A 197 38.65 -42.11 -20.31
CA GLU A 197 38.66 -42.82 -19.00
C GLU A 197 37.97 -44.20 -19.06
N LEU A 198 36.91 -44.32 -19.86
CA LEU A 198 36.17 -45.56 -20.05
C LEU A 198 36.88 -46.55 -20.99
N GLY A 199 38.01 -46.17 -21.59
CA GLY A 199 38.74 -46.97 -22.59
C GLY A 199 37.95 -47.25 -23.86
N ALA A 200 36.86 -46.46 -24.12
CA ALA A 200 35.99 -46.70 -25.26
C ALA A 200 36.60 -46.06 -26.52
N THR A 201 36.85 -46.91 -27.55
CA THR A 201 37.12 -46.40 -28.91
C THR A 201 35.79 -46.06 -29.58
N VAL A 202 35.47 -44.77 -29.66
CA VAL A 202 34.28 -44.25 -30.35
C VAL A 202 34.69 -43.69 -31.69
N GLU A 203 33.91 -44.01 -32.74
CA GLU A 203 34.12 -43.40 -34.08
C GLU A 203 33.94 -41.88 -33.98
N ALA A 204 34.80 -41.10 -34.63
CA ALA A 204 34.79 -39.65 -34.64
C ALA A 204 33.38 -39.07 -35.00
N THR A 205 32.72 -39.67 -35.97
CA THR A 205 31.38 -39.25 -36.40
C THR A 205 30.32 -39.42 -35.31
N ARG A 206 30.40 -40.50 -34.54
CA ARG A 206 29.48 -40.75 -33.42
C ARG A 206 29.70 -39.85 -32.24
N PHE A 207 30.96 -39.52 -31.97
CA PHE A 207 31.34 -38.52 -30.97
C PHE A 207 30.78 -37.16 -31.33
N GLU A 208 30.95 -36.66 -32.55
CA GLU A 208 30.42 -35.38 -32.99
C GLU A 208 28.88 -35.34 -32.95
N GLN A 209 28.19 -36.43 -33.22
CA GLN A 209 26.73 -36.55 -33.07
C GLN A 209 26.30 -36.40 -31.64
N GLU A 210 26.96 -37.06 -30.68
CA GLU A 210 26.65 -36.93 -29.24
C GLU A 210 26.98 -35.51 -28.71
N VAL A 211 28.06 -34.89 -29.16
CA VAL A 211 28.37 -33.48 -28.85
C VAL A 211 27.26 -32.59 -29.39
N ALA A 212 26.83 -32.75 -30.61
CA ALA A 212 25.74 -31.95 -31.20
C ALA A 212 24.42 -32.10 -30.43
N LEU A 213 24.06 -33.31 -30.03
CA LEU A 213 22.86 -33.57 -29.20
C LEU A 213 22.97 -32.93 -27.81
N LEU A 214 24.14 -33.01 -27.18
CA LEU A 214 24.40 -32.38 -25.87
C LEU A 214 24.28 -30.84 -25.99
N LEU A 215 24.88 -30.24 -27.01
CA LEU A 215 24.84 -28.80 -27.25
C LEU A 215 23.43 -28.32 -27.60
N GLN A 216 22.64 -29.12 -28.34
CA GLN A 216 21.25 -28.82 -28.65
C GLN A 216 20.38 -28.83 -27.40
N ARG A 217 20.58 -29.79 -26.49
CA ARG A 217 19.86 -29.82 -25.19
C ARG A 217 20.25 -28.68 -24.26
N ALA A 218 21.49 -28.23 -24.35
CA ALA A 218 22.05 -27.15 -23.57
C ALA A 218 21.88 -25.76 -24.27
N ASP A 219 21.16 -25.71 -25.39
CA ASP A 219 20.95 -24.47 -26.12
C ASP A 219 20.01 -23.56 -25.32
N VAL A 220 20.53 -22.37 -24.99
CA VAL A 220 19.87 -21.34 -24.16
C VAL A 220 19.71 -20.01 -24.91
N ASP A 221 20.09 -19.95 -26.17
CA ASP A 221 20.05 -18.71 -26.94
C ASP A 221 18.62 -18.18 -27.08
N GLU A 222 17.63 -19.07 -27.26
CA GLU A 222 16.21 -18.72 -27.36
C GLU A 222 15.68 -18.11 -26.02
N GLU A 223 16.03 -18.70 -24.86
CA GLU A 223 15.66 -18.18 -23.56
C GLU A 223 16.25 -16.80 -23.30
N LEU A 224 17.50 -16.57 -23.67
CA LEU A 224 18.14 -15.28 -23.54
C LEU A 224 17.51 -14.22 -24.45
N ASP A 225 17.14 -14.58 -25.69
CA ASP A 225 16.43 -13.68 -26.60
C ASP A 225 15.04 -13.32 -26.08
N ARG A 226 14.32 -14.28 -25.52
CA ARG A 226 13.01 -14.05 -24.90
C ARG A 226 13.10 -13.18 -23.66
N LEU A 227 14.10 -13.39 -22.80
CA LEU A 227 14.37 -12.53 -21.66
C LEU A 227 14.58 -11.08 -22.09
N ASP A 228 15.43 -10.83 -23.13
CA ASP A 228 15.65 -9.49 -23.67
C ASP A 228 14.36 -8.87 -24.23
N ALA A 229 13.56 -9.64 -24.96
CA ALA A 229 12.29 -9.16 -25.50
C ALA A 229 11.30 -8.77 -24.38
N HIS A 230 11.20 -9.57 -23.33
CA HIS A 230 10.36 -9.25 -22.18
C HIS A 230 10.85 -8.00 -21.43
N LEU A 231 12.17 -7.82 -21.27
CA LEU A 231 12.73 -6.61 -20.65
C LEU A 231 12.47 -5.35 -21.47
N ALA A 232 12.54 -5.45 -22.80
CA ALA A 232 12.18 -4.34 -23.69
C ALA A 232 10.69 -3.98 -23.56
N GLU A 233 9.79 -5.00 -23.44
CA GLU A 233 8.37 -4.78 -23.25
C GLU A 233 8.07 -4.16 -21.88
N ILE A 234 8.77 -4.56 -20.80
CA ILE A 234 8.64 -3.93 -19.48
C ILE A 234 8.94 -2.44 -19.56
N ARG A 235 10.04 -2.06 -20.20
CA ARG A 235 10.41 -0.64 -20.39
C ARG A 235 9.31 0.12 -21.13
N ARG A 236 8.78 -0.48 -22.20
CA ARG A 236 7.68 0.12 -22.98
C ARG A 236 6.40 0.32 -22.14
N VAL A 237 6.05 -0.64 -21.29
CA VAL A 237 4.88 -0.55 -20.40
C VAL A 237 5.10 0.53 -19.34
N LEU A 238 6.32 0.65 -18.79
CA LEU A 238 6.66 1.68 -17.80
C LEU A 238 6.64 3.11 -18.38
N ASP A 239 6.90 3.27 -19.67
CA ASP A 239 6.85 4.55 -20.38
C ASP A 239 5.45 4.88 -20.92
N GLY A 240 4.53 3.92 -20.92
CA GLY A 240 3.15 4.07 -21.36
C GLY A 240 2.28 4.88 -20.40
N GLU A 241 1.17 5.41 -20.92
CA GLU A 241 0.19 6.17 -20.13
C GLU A 241 -0.88 5.29 -19.47
N GLU A 242 -1.01 4.03 -19.90
CA GLU A 242 -2.03 3.11 -19.39
C GLU A 242 -1.56 2.38 -18.13
N ALA A 243 -2.52 2.04 -17.26
CA ALA A 243 -2.28 1.25 -16.06
C ALA A 243 -1.63 -0.10 -16.39
N GLY A 244 -0.31 -0.19 -16.19
CA GLY A 244 0.50 -1.33 -16.64
C GLY A 244 0.57 -2.51 -15.67
N GLY A 245 0.02 -2.41 -14.45
CA GLY A 245 0.25 -3.38 -13.38
C GLY A 245 -0.04 -4.84 -13.77
N ARG A 246 -1.18 -5.12 -14.44
CA ARG A 246 -1.48 -6.49 -14.90
C ARG A 246 -0.54 -6.97 -16.00
N ARG A 247 -0.14 -6.08 -16.89
CA ARG A 247 0.80 -6.40 -17.97
C ARG A 247 2.18 -6.69 -17.42
N LEU A 248 2.62 -5.89 -16.44
CA LEU A 248 3.88 -6.12 -15.74
C LEU A 248 3.86 -7.44 -14.97
N ASP A 249 2.78 -7.77 -14.24
CA ASP A 249 2.64 -9.05 -13.55
C ASP A 249 2.79 -10.25 -14.51
N PHE A 250 2.17 -10.16 -15.69
CA PHE A 250 2.32 -11.19 -16.72
C PHE A 250 3.78 -11.29 -17.19
N LEU A 251 4.44 -10.16 -17.47
CA LEU A 251 5.83 -10.15 -17.91
C LEU A 251 6.78 -10.70 -16.83
N MET A 252 6.50 -10.49 -15.53
CA MET A 252 7.26 -11.12 -14.45
C MET A 252 7.14 -12.65 -14.47
N GLN A 253 5.95 -13.18 -14.77
CA GLN A 253 5.74 -14.62 -14.90
C GLN A 253 6.52 -15.20 -16.09
N GLU A 254 6.52 -14.51 -17.23
CA GLU A 254 7.30 -14.95 -18.40
C GLU A 254 8.81 -14.89 -18.14
N LEU A 255 9.33 -13.78 -17.55
CA LEU A 255 10.73 -13.71 -17.14
C LEU A 255 11.13 -14.88 -16.22
N HIS A 256 10.28 -15.18 -15.24
CA HIS A 256 10.53 -16.28 -14.30
C HIS A 256 10.53 -17.64 -15.03
N ARG A 257 9.63 -17.84 -15.99
CA ARG A 257 9.57 -19.04 -16.82
C ARG A 257 10.84 -19.22 -17.63
N GLU A 258 11.26 -18.19 -18.37
CA GLU A 258 12.47 -18.25 -19.20
C GLU A 258 13.73 -18.45 -18.35
N ALA A 259 13.82 -17.79 -17.19
CA ALA A 259 14.92 -18.00 -16.26
C ALA A 259 14.97 -19.42 -15.66
N ASN A 260 13.84 -20.05 -15.45
CA ASN A 260 13.78 -21.45 -15.01
C ASN A 260 14.23 -22.40 -16.11
N THR A 261 13.82 -22.19 -17.36
CA THR A 261 14.26 -22.98 -18.50
C THR A 261 15.76 -22.80 -18.73
N PHE A 262 16.25 -21.56 -18.70
CA PHE A 262 17.67 -21.24 -18.73
C PHE A 262 18.44 -21.97 -17.62
N SER A 263 17.94 -21.93 -16.37
CA SER A 263 18.55 -22.60 -15.22
C SER A 263 18.66 -24.12 -15.38
N SER A 264 17.63 -24.78 -15.93
CA SER A 264 17.67 -26.23 -16.15
C SER A 264 18.65 -26.64 -17.24
N LYS A 265 18.69 -25.93 -18.35
CA LYS A 265 19.64 -26.17 -19.45
C LYS A 265 21.06 -25.79 -19.07
N SER A 266 21.25 -24.74 -18.27
CA SER A 266 22.57 -24.26 -17.84
C SER A 266 23.27 -25.15 -16.82
N GLN A 267 22.57 -26.06 -16.15
CA GLN A 267 23.18 -27.07 -15.26
C GLN A 267 24.14 -27.99 -16.02
N GLU A 268 23.85 -28.32 -17.27
CA GLU A 268 24.72 -29.12 -18.12
C GLU A 268 26.00 -28.36 -18.52
N LEU A 269 25.98 -27.03 -18.45
CA LEU A 269 27.08 -26.14 -18.86
C LEU A 269 27.86 -25.54 -17.67
N ASP A 270 27.58 -25.90 -16.41
CA ASP A 270 28.16 -25.29 -15.18
C ASP A 270 27.93 -23.76 -15.04
N SER A 271 26.88 -23.21 -15.65
CA SER A 271 26.52 -21.79 -15.57
C SER A 271 25.44 -21.49 -14.51
N THR A 272 25.33 -22.37 -13.51
CA THR A 272 24.28 -22.32 -12.46
C THR A 272 24.29 -21.00 -11.69
N ARG A 273 25.45 -20.36 -11.49
CA ARG A 273 25.55 -19.10 -10.74
C ARG A 273 24.82 -17.96 -11.43
N LEU A 274 25.03 -17.78 -12.75
CA LEU A 274 24.33 -16.77 -13.52
C LEU A 274 22.82 -16.96 -13.50
N ALA A 275 22.36 -18.23 -13.58
CA ALA A 275 20.94 -18.55 -13.51
C ALA A 275 20.32 -18.18 -12.14
N VAL A 276 21.06 -18.38 -11.05
CA VAL A 276 20.62 -17.99 -9.70
C VAL A 276 20.56 -16.47 -9.59
N ASP A 277 21.60 -15.76 -10.05
CA ASP A 277 21.65 -14.29 -9.99
C ASP A 277 20.51 -13.67 -10.81
N MET A 278 20.19 -14.20 -12.01
CA MET A 278 19.03 -13.78 -12.80
C MET A 278 17.71 -14.00 -12.05
N LYS A 279 17.51 -15.16 -11.42
CA LYS A 279 16.29 -15.45 -10.66
C LYS A 279 16.11 -14.50 -9.47
N VAL A 280 17.18 -14.17 -8.76
CA VAL A 280 17.17 -13.21 -7.65
C VAL A 280 16.71 -11.84 -8.14
N LEU A 281 17.24 -11.34 -9.25
CA LEU A 281 16.81 -10.05 -9.82
C LEU A 281 15.37 -10.08 -10.30
N ILE A 282 14.92 -11.18 -10.91
CA ILE A 282 13.53 -11.33 -11.37
C ILE A 282 12.55 -11.32 -10.17
N GLU A 283 12.89 -11.98 -9.07
CA GLU A 283 12.04 -11.95 -7.88
C GLU A 283 12.00 -10.56 -7.24
N GLN A 284 13.13 -9.85 -7.20
CA GLN A 284 13.16 -8.45 -6.76
C GLN A 284 12.32 -7.53 -7.67
N LEU A 285 12.36 -7.73 -8.99
CA LEU A 285 11.49 -7.03 -9.95
C LEU A 285 10.02 -7.28 -9.62
N ARG A 286 9.65 -8.54 -9.42
CA ARG A 286 8.29 -8.97 -9.12
C ARG A 286 7.73 -8.31 -7.85
N GLU A 287 8.52 -8.27 -6.77
CA GLU A 287 8.12 -7.59 -5.53
C GLU A 287 7.82 -6.09 -5.74
N GLN A 288 8.62 -5.40 -6.56
CA GLN A 288 8.39 -3.98 -6.85
C GLN A 288 7.16 -3.77 -7.73
N VAL A 289 6.99 -4.60 -8.76
CA VAL A 289 5.86 -4.53 -9.70
C VAL A 289 4.52 -4.76 -9.00
N GLN A 290 4.46 -5.61 -7.97
CA GLN A 290 3.24 -5.85 -7.19
C GLN A 290 2.68 -4.59 -6.51
N ASN A 291 3.49 -3.56 -6.31
CA ASN A 291 3.06 -2.29 -5.71
C ASN A 291 2.72 -1.22 -6.76
N ILE A 292 2.74 -1.55 -8.06
CA ILE A 292 2.47 -0.63 -9.17
C ILE A 292 1.00 -0.74 -9.63
N GLU A 293 0.38 0.44 -9.80
CA GLU A 293 -0.94 0.61 -10.41
C GLU A 293 -0.80 1.30 -11.78
#